data_0d8aab82b84e201c397b7e69d52f5ed6
#
_entry.id   0d8aab82b84e201c397b7e69d52f5ed6
#
_cell.length_a   1.000
_cell.length_b   1.000
_cell.length_c   1.000
_cell.angle_alpha   90.00
_cell.angle_beta   90.00
_cell.angle_gamma   90.00
#
_symmetry.space_group_name_H-M   'P 1'
#
loop_
_entity.id
_entity.type
_entity.pdbx_description
1 polymer ?
#
loop_
_entity_poly.entity_id
_entity_poly.type
_entity_poly.pdbx_seq_one_letter_code
_entity_poly.pdbx_strand_id
1 'polypeptide(L)'
;MLAFLYLFEIMAVQTNIRAGMQYAGKMYAKDAYLSPFVNTGKLQSDIREEIGTERLDRSLILGGASGIDCGKSYVDLLNQILYLNISYKMEIPIPVFGRFQVEKEETMRVKGWCGYESSIPISAEQTIVYVTETGTVYHKDYHCTYLDLSIHMVPVSGLEDLRNESGGKYYPCELCGKKVSGMGVYITNYGSKYHMSMS
;
A
#
# COMPACT_ATOMS: atom_id res chain seq x y z
N MET A 1 -8.68 40.42 23.18
CA MET A 1 -8.14 39.16 23.72
C MET A 1 -8.94 37.96 23.23
N LEU A 2 -10.28 37.90 23.35
CA LEU A 2 -11.12 36.79 22.86
C LEU A 2 -10.96 36.51 21.36
N ALA A 3 -10.86 37.52 20.52
CA ALA A 3 -10.69 37.34 19.06
C ALA A 3 -9.42 36.56 18.69
N PHE A 4 -8.33 36.77 19.43
CA PHE A 4 -7.10 36.01 19.22
C PHE A 4 -7.25 34.54 19.63
N LEU A 5 -8.01 34.24 20.68
CA LEU A 5 -8.27 32.85 21.08
C LEU A 5 -9.05 32.11 19.99
N TYR A 6 -10.07 32.74 19.42
CA TYR A 6 -10.80 32.13 18.29
C TYR A 6 -9.94 31.98 17.04
N LEU A 7 -9.05 32.94 16.76
CA LEU A 7 -8.11 32.82 15.66
C LEU A 7 -7.18 31.62 15.84
N PHE A 8 -6.60 31.44 17.03
CA PHE A 8 -5.77 30.26 17.33
C PHE A 8 -6.56 28.96 17.23
N GLU A 9 -7.81 28.93 17.70
CA GLU A 9 -8.65 27.74 17.59
C GLU A 9 -8.98 27.40 16.13
N ILE A 10 -9.29 28.40 15.29
CA ILE A 10 -9.48 28.23 13.86
C ILE A 10 -8.23 27.63 13.21
N MET A 11 -7.05 28.17 13.51
CA MET A 11 -5.78 27.68 13.00
C MET A 11 -5.51 26.24 13.49
N ALA A 12 -5.83 25.91 14.73
CA ALA A 12 -5.68 24.58 15.29
C ALA A 12 -6.60 23.57 14.56
N VAL A 13 -7.86 23.94 14.33
CA VAL A 13 -8.81 23.13 13.56
C VAL A 13 -8.28 22.87 12.16
N GLN A 14 -7.85 23.90 11.44
CA GLN A 14 -7.31 23.75 10.09
C GLN A 14 -6.08 22.84 10.05
N THR A 15 -5.17 23.01 11.01
CA THR A 15 -3.97 22.17 11.12
C THR A 15 -4.31 20.72 11.37
N ASN A 16 -5.27 20.46 12.26
CA ASN A 16 -5.72 19.09 12.55
C ASN A 16 -6.39 18.44 11.33
N ILE A 17 -7.26 19.18 10.63
CA ILE A 17 -7.90 18.68 9.39
C ILE A 17 -6.83 18.33 8.36
N ARG A 18 -5.84 19.20 8.13
CA ARG A 18 -4.74 18.93 7.19
C ARG A 18 -3.88 17.73 7.61
N ALA A 19 -3.62 17.57 8.90
CA ALA A 19 -2.91 16.39 9.43
C ALA A 19 -3.69 15.10 9.17
N GLY A 20 -4.99 15.10 9.46
CA GLY A 20 -5.88 13.97 9.15
C GLY A 20 -5.94 13.66 7.66
N MET A 21 -6.00 14.69 6.79
CA MET A 21 -5.93 14.53 5.34
C MET A 21 -4.61 13.86 4.91
N GLN A 22 -3.49 14.30 5.46
CA GLN A 22 -2.18 13.72 5.15
C GLN A 22 -2.09 12.25 5.57
N TYR A 23 -2.63 11.92 6.73
CA TYR A 23 -2.68 10.54 7.20
C TYR A 23 -3.53 9.66 6.27
N ALA A 24 -4.78 10.03 6.03
CA ALA A 24 -5.69 9.30 5.14
C ALA A 24 -5.13 9.20 3.71
N GLY A 25 -4.50 10.26 3.22
CA GLY A 25 -3.84 10.26 1.91
C GLY A 25 -2.66 9.29 1.84
N LYS A 26 -1.82 9.19 2.89
CA LYS A 26 -0.73 8.21 2.96
C LYS A 26 -1.26 6.77 3.00
N MET A 27 -2.34 6.53 3.76
CA MET A 27 -2.98 5.21 3.81
C MET A 27 -3.53 4.82 2.44
N TYR A 28 -4.22 5.74 1.76
CA TYR A 28 -4.66 5.53 0.39
C TYR A 28 -3.47 5.25 -0.56
N ALA A 29 -2.42 6.07 -0.51
CA ALA A 29 -1.26 5.92 -1.40
C ALA A 29 -0.61 4.54 -1.28
N LYS A 30 -0.55 3.99 -0.06
CA LYS A 30 -0.02 2.66 0.22
C LYS A 30 -0.87 1.55 -0.40
N ASP A 31 -2.20 1.69 -0.33
CA ASP A 31 -3.14 0.65 -0.73
C ASP A 31 -3.66 0.83 -2.18
N ALA A 32 -3.30 1.93 -2.86
CA ALA A 32 -3.83 2.32 -4.18
C ALA A 32 -3.63 1.26 -5.27
N TYR A 33 -2.55 0.49 -5.19
CA TYR A 33 -2.29 -0.61 -6.13
C TYR A 33 -3.30 -1.75 -5.98
N LEU A 34 -3.71 -2.08 -4.74
CA LEU A 34 -4.65 -3.17 -4.45
C LEU A 34 -6.11 -2.73 -4.58
N SER A 35 -6.39 -1.46 -4.28
CA SER A 35 -7.74 -0.89 -4.30
C SER A 35 -7.71 0.53 -4.86
N PRO A 36 -7.80 0.68 -6.18
CA PRO A 36 -7.69 1.99 -6.83
C PRO A 36 -8.92 2.88 -6.59
N PHE A 37 -10.01 2.33 -6.08
CA PHE A 37 -11.23 3.08 -5.79
C PHE A 37 -11.19 3.71 -4.40
N VAL A 38 -11.72 4.95 -4.31
CA VAL A 38 -11.85 5.61 -3.03
C VAL A 38 -13.15 5.23 -2.32
N ASN A 39 -13.02 4.83 -1.06
CA ASN A 39 -14.16 4.71 -0.16
C ASN A 39 -14.20 5.97 0.71
N THR A 40 -15.11 6.88 0.40
CA THR A 40 -15.24 8.16 1.11
C THR A 40 -15.60 7.98 2.59
N GLY A 41 -16.35 6.93 2.93
CA GLY A 41 -16.68 6.58 4.31
C GLY A 41 -15.45 6.14 5.11
N LYS A 42 -14.58 5.32 4.50
CA LYS A 42 -13.29 4.94 5.11
C LYS A 42 -12.39 6.15 5.29
N LEU A 43 -12.23 6.99 4.25
CA LEU A 43 -11.48 8.23 4.32
C LEU A 43 -11.93 9.12 5.49
N GLN A 44 -13.24 9.30 5.62
CA GLN A 44 -13.82 10.09 6.68
C GLN A 44 -13.56 9.48 8.07
N SER A 45 -13.61 8.15 8.18
CA SER A 45 -13.28 7.42 9.41
C SER A 45 -11.80 7.59 9.78
N ASP A 46 -10.90 7.39 8.83
CA ASP A 46 -9.46 7.50 9.04
C ASP A 46 -9.07 8.91 9.50
N ILE A 47 -9.68 9.95 8.91
CA ILE A 47 -9.45 11.34 9.29
C ILE A 47 -9.95 11.63 10.71
N ARG A 48 -11.15 11.14 11.05
CA ARG A 48 -11.73 11.31 12.39
C ARG A 48 -10.93 10.60 13.47
N GLU A 49 -10.44 9.41 13.15
CA GLU A 49 -9.62 8.61 14.07
C GLU A 49 -8.26 9.28 14.32
N GLU A 50 -7.62 9.78 13.28
CA GLU A 50 -6.33 10.48 13.39
C GLU A 50 -6.42 11.76 14.21
N ILE A 51 -7.46 12.57 13.99
CA ILE A 51 -7.67 13.83 14.74
C ILE A 51 -8.14 13.55 16.17
N GLY A 52 -8.92 12.49 16.35
CA GLY A 52 -9.63 12.14 17.57
C GLY A 52 -11.04 12.76 17.64
N THR A 53 -12.05 11.91 17.83
CA THR A 53 -13.47 12.32 17.87
C THR A 53 -13.75 13.33 18.97
N GLU A 54 -13.22 13.10 20.19
CA GLU A 54 -13.37 14.05 21.30
C GLU A 54 -12.82 15.45 21.00
N ARG A 55 -11.70 15.52 20.27
CA ARG A 55 -11.09 16.79 19.90
C ARG A 55 -11.93 17.52 18.88
N LEU A 56 -12.50 16.78 17.90
CA LEU A 56 -13.43 17.35 16.92
C LEU A 56 -14.71 17.83 17.56
N ASP A 57 -15.29 17.08 18.50
CA ASP A 57 -16.53 17.42 19.17
C ASP A 57 -16.40 18.64 20.11
N ARG A 58 -15.19 18.90 20.59
CA ARG A 58 -14.88 20.11 21.40
C ARG A 58 -14.43 21.31 20.57
N SER A 59 -14.21 21.13 19.27
CA SER A 59 -13.75 22.18 18.36
C SER A 59 -14.89 23.11 17.92
N LEU A 60 -14.54 24.14 17.17
CA LEU A 60 -15.51 25.05 16.56
C LEU A 60 -16.26 24.43 15.38
N ILE A 61 -16.04 23.16 15.03
CA ILE A 61 -16.72 22.49 13.91
C ILE A 61 -18.18 22.22 14.30
N LEU A 62 -19.09 22.73 13.49
CA LEU A 62 -20.53 22.48 13.67
C LEU A 62 -20.82 20.99 13.45
N GLY A 63 -21.37 20.31 14.49
CA GLY A 63 -21.57 18.87 14.48
C GLY A 63 -20.33 18.04 14.82
N GLY A 64 -19.22 18.69 15.23
CA GLY A 64 -18.02 18.00 15.70
C GLY A 64 -17.47 17.01 14.68
N ALA A 65 -17.18 15.78 15.10
CA ALA A 65 -16.69 14.72 14.23
C ALA A 65 -17.65 14.39 13.06
N SER A 66 -18.96 14.51 13.26
CA SER A 66 -19.95 14.27 12.20
C SER A 66 -20.07 15.42 11.19
N GLY A 67 -19.56 16.60 11.54
CA GLY A 67 -19.59 17.78 10.68
C GLY A 67 -18.55 17.80 9.55
N ILE A 68 -17.69 16.79 9.46
CA ILE A 68 -16.69 16.64 8.39
C ILE A 68 -17.31 15.82 7.26
N ASP A 69 -17.27 16.34 6.04
CA ASP A 69 -17.76 15.66 4.84
C ASP A 69 -16.61 15.50 3.81
N CYS A 70 -16.43 14.26 3.34
CA CYS A 70 -15.46 13.87 2.31
C CYS A 70 -16.13 13.47 0.99
N GLY A 71 -17.43 13.69 0.84
CA GLY A 71 -18.23 13.18 -0.28
C GLY A 71 -17.80 13.65 -1.67
N LYS A 72 -17.08 14.77 -1.75
CA LYS A 72 -16.53 15.30 -3.01
C LYS A 72 -15.16 14.73 -3.38
N SER A 73 -14.62 13.79 -2.59
CA SER A 73 -13.34 13.15 -2.89
C SER A 73 -13.49 12.12 -4.00
N TYR A 74 -12.54 12.07 -4.92
CA TYR A 74 -12.53 11.12 -6.03
C TYR A 74 -11.12 10.73 -6.46
N VAL A 75 -11.00 9.65 -7.23
CA VAL A 75 -9.74 9.18 -7.80
C VAL A 75 -9.76 9.35 -9.32
N ASP A 76 -8.74 9.99 -9.83
CA ASP A 76 -8.39 9.93 -11.24
C ASP A 76 -7.64 8.61 -11.48
N LEU A 77 -8.35 7.64 -12.04
CA LEU A 77 -7.81 6.29 -12.28
C LEU A 77 -6.71 6.25 -13.34
N LEU A 78 -6.73 7.19 -14.29
CA LEU A 78 -5.71 7.24 -15.36
C LEU A 78 -4.35 7.68 -14.80
N ASN A 79 -4.37 8.68 -13.92
CA ASN A 79 -3.18 9.25 -13.32
C ASN A 79 -2.90 8.67 -11.91
N GLN A 80 -3.81 7.86 -11.39
CA GLN A 80 -3.77 7.30 -10.02
C GLN A 80 -3.60 8.40 -8.95
N ILE A 81 -4.32 9.50 -9.12
CA ILE A 81 -4.29 10.62 -8.20
C ILE A 81 -5.60 10.66 -7.41
N LEU A 82 -5.51 10.58 -6.08
CA LEU A 82 -6.61 10.89 -5.18
C LEU A 82 -6.73 12.41 -5.04
N TYR A 83 -7.90 12.93 -5.35
CA TYR A 83 -8.33 14.29 -5.00
C TYR A 83 -9.16 14.19 -3.72
N LEU A 84 -8.52 14.51 -2.61
CA LEU A 84 -9.17 14.50 -1.30
C LEU A 84 -9.73 15.89 -1.04
N ASN A 85 -11.06 15.98 -0.93
CA ASN A 85 -11.79 17.21 -0.64
C ASN A 85 -12.55 17.04 0.68
N ILE A 86 -12.31 17.96 1.60
CA ILE A 86 -13.02 17.99 2.89
C ILE A 86 -13.75 19.30 3.00
N SER A 87 -15.04 19.24 3.29
CA SER A 87 -15.85 20.39 3.65
C SER A 87 -16.34 20.30 5.09
N TYR A 88 -16.33 21.42 5.79
CA TYR A 88 -16.82 21.54 7.15
C TYR A 88 -17.26 22.97 7.45
N LYS A 89 -18.16 23.13 8.40
CA LYS A 89 -18.65 24.44 8.86
C LYS A 89 -18.13 24.69 10.27
N MET A 90 -17.62 25.89 10.51
CA MET A 90 -17.22 26.32 11.84
C MET A 90 -18.20 27.38 12.36
N GLU A 91 -18.54 27.27 13.64
CA GLU A 91 -19.37 28.24 14.34
C GLU A 91 -18.52 29.01 15.34
N ILE A 92 -18.37 30.30 15.12
CA ILE A 92 -17.58 31.19 15.95
C ILE A 92 -18.52 32.03 16.81
N PRO A 93 -18.57 31.83 18.13
CA PRO A 93 -19.39 32.64 19.01
C PRO A 93 -18.71 33.99 19.24
N ILE A 94 -19.30 35.07 18.69
CA ILE A 94 -18.82 36.44 18.90
C ILE A 94 -19.68 37.09 19.98
N PRO A 95 -19.09 37.42 21.13
CA PRO A 95 -19.83 38.11 22.21
C PRO A 95 -20.50 39.38 21.66
N VAL A 96 -21.78 39.60 22.03
CA VAL A 96 -22.62 40.71 21.57
C VAL A 96 -23.18 40.55 20.15
N PHE A 97 -22.46 39.95 19.22
CA PHE A 97 -22.87 39.82 17.81
C PHE A 97 -23.48 38.46 17.44
N GLY A 98 -23.52 37.51 18.38
CA GLY A 98 -24.08 36.18 18.18
C GLY A 98 -23.09 35.17 17.60
N ARG A 99 -23.60 34.23 16.82
CA ARG A 99 -22.80 33.14 16.24
C ARG A 99 -22.58 33.37 14.74
N PHE A 100 -21.34 33.33 14.32
CA PHE A 100 -20.96 33.50 12.93
C PHE A 100 -20.52 32.16 12.36
N GLN A 101 -21.14 31.74 11.24
CA GLN A 101 -20.79 30.49 10.59
C GLN A 101 -19.89 30.73 9.38
N VAL A 102 -18.83 29.95 9.28
CA VAL A 102 -17.89 29.97 8.16
C VAL A 102 -17.80 28.58 7.59
N GLU A 103 -18.05 28.44 6.30
CA GLU A 103 -17.80 27.22 5.56
C GLU A 103 -16.36 27.19 5.07
N LYS A 104 -15.69 26.06 5.25
CA LYS A 104 -14.31 25.82 4.82
C LYS A 104 -14.26 24.58 3.94
N GLU A 105 -13.44 24.66 2.91
CA GLU A 105 -13.11 23.56 2.03
C GLU A 105 -11.59 23.44 1.95
N GLU A 106 -11.07 22.24 2.25
CA GLU A 106 -9.65 21.92 2.15
C GLU A 106 -9.46 20.85 1.09
N THR A 107 -8.48 21.03 0.23
CA THR A 107 -8.19 20.11 -0.87
C THR A 107 -6.75 19.64 -0.81
N MET A 108 -6.53 18.36 -1.11
CA MET A 108 -5.20 17.77 -1.23
C MET A 108 -5.17 16.76 -2.38
N ARG A 109 -4.04 16.70 -3.07
CA ARG A 109 -3.78 15.68 -4.09
C ARG A 109 -2.75 14.71 -3.57
N VAL A 110 -3.04 13.43 -3.74
CA VAL A 110 -2.14 12.35 -3.33
C VAL A 110 -2.00 11.38 -4.47
N LYS A 111 -0.76 11.13 -4.90
CA LYS A 111 -0.47 10.11 -5.91
C LYS A 111 -0.44 8.75 -5.23
N GLY A 112 -1.21 7.79 -5.76
CA GLY A 112 -1.16 6.40 -5.33
C GLY A 112 0.18 5.77 -5.70
N TRP A 113 0.66 4.85 -4.89
CA TRP A 113 1.84 4.06 -5.22
C TRP A 113 1.48 3.05 -6.32
N CYS A 114 2.08 3.18 -7.49
CA CYS A 114 1.88 2.31 -8.65
C CYS A 114 3.16 1.57 -9.08
N GLY A 115 4.15 1.50 -8.19
CA GLY A 115 5.45 0.95 -8.49
C GLY A 115 6.45 2.02 -8.97
N TYR A 116 7.56 1.57 -9.50
CA TYR A 116 8.59 2.44 -10.04
C TYR A 116 8.17 3.00 -11.40
N GLU A 117 7.92 4.29 -11.47
CA GLU A 117 7.84 5.00 -12.75
C GLU A 117 9.25 5.46 -13.14
N SER A 118 9.80 4.93 -14.22
CA SER A 118 11.02 5.49 -14.77
C SER A 118 10.70 6.89 -15.33
N SER A 119 11.52 7.87 -15.00
CA SER A 119 11.44 9.23 -15.56
C SER A 119 11.82 9.32 -17.05
N ILE A 120 12.01 8.19 -17.72
CA ILE A 120 12.24 8.10 -19.15
C ILE A 120 10.87 8.28 -19.82
N PRO A 121 10.72 9.25 -20.76
CA PRO A 121 9.46 9.43 -21.48
C PRO A 121 9.09 8.10 -22.16
N ILE A 122 7.90 7.58 -21.83
CA ILE A 122 7.41 6.30 -22.32
C ILE A 122 7.00 6.48 -23.78
N SER A 123 7.97 6.31 -24.67
CA SER A 123 7.77 5.81 -26.03
C SER A 123 8.14 4.33 -26.15
N ALA A 124 8.45 3.67 -25.03
CA ALA A 124 8.76 2.25 -24.97
C ALA A 124 7.53 1.48 -24.49
N GLU A 125 7.18 0.42 -25.19
CA GLU A 125 6.21 -0.58 -24.80
C GLU A 125 6.40 -0.93 -23.32
N GLN A 126 5.33 -0.84 -22.54
CA GLN A 126 5.36 -1.24 -21.12
C GLN A 126 5.67 -2.74 -21.09
N THR A 127 6.90 -3.08 -20.80
CA THR A 127 7.32 -4.47 -20.69
C THR A 127 7.03 -4.93 -19.26
N ILE A 128 6.12 -5.89 -19.14
CA ILE A 128 5.88 -6.58 -17.88
C ILE A 128 7.15 -7.37 -17.55
N VAL A 129 7.60 -7.25 -16.30
CA VAL A 129 8.71 -8.05 -15.78
C VAL A 129 8.25 -8.82 -14.53
N TYR A 130 8.82 -9.98 -14.34
CA TYR A 130 8.54 -10.88 -13.24
C TYR A 130 9.69 -10.86 -12.25
N VAL A 131 9.40 -10.80 -10.97
CA VAL A 131 10.39 -10.84 -9.89
C VAL A 131 9.98 -11.90 -8.88
N THR A 132 10.95 -12.51 -8.22
CA THR A 132 10.71 -13.42 -7.10
C THR A 132 10.87 -12.66 -5.79
N GLU A 133 10.22 -13.11 -4.72
CA GLU A 133 10.22 -12.46 -3.42
C GLU A 133 11.63 -12.23 -2.84
N THR A 134 12.55 -13.15 -3.09
CA THR A 134 13.93 -13.11 -2.58
C THR A 134 14.98 -12.90 -3.68
N GLY A 135 14.55 -12.78 -4.93
CA GLY A 135 15.46 -12.61 -6.08
C GLY A 135 15.96 -11.17 -6.23
N THR A 136 17.17 -11.04 -6.76
CA THR A 136 17.79 -9.75 -7.06
C THR A 136 17.75 -9.39 -8.53
N VAL A 137 17.13 -10.25 -9.38
CA VAL A 137 17.01 -10.08 -10.81
C VAL A 137 15.55 -10.10 -11.24
N TYR A 138 15.24 -9.45 -12.36
CA TYR A 138 13.94 -9.53 -13.00
C TYR A 138 13.98 -10.41 -14.24
N HIS A 139 12.83 -10.99 -14.59
CA HIS A 139 12.66 -11.82 -15.78
C HIS A 139 11.63 -11.18 -16.71
N LYS A 140 11.87 -11.22 -18.01
CA LYS A 140 10.93 -10.72 -19.02
C LYS A 140 9.96 -11.79 -19.50
N ASP A 141 10.30 -13.04 -19.29
CA ASP A 141 9.49 -14.21 -19.66
C ASP A 141 9.08 -14.97 -18.40
N TYR A 142 7.78 -15.17 -18.22
CA TYR A 142 7.24 -15.97 -17.12
C TYR A 142 7.69 -17.43 -17.18
N HIS A 143 7.90 -17.97 -18.40
CA HIS A 143 8.36 -19.35 -18.61
C HIS A 143 9.89 -19.50 -18.47
N CYS A 144 10.56 -18.47 -17.98
CA CYS A 144 11.97 -18.60 -17.64
C CYS A 144 12.17 -19.73 -16.63
N THR A 145 13.11 -20.62 -16.89
CA THR A 145 13.40 -21.80 -16.04
C THR A 145 13.75 -21.47 -14.57
N TYR A 146 14.07 -20.23 -14.28
CA TYR A 146 14.29 -19.72 -12.91
C TYR A 146 12.99 -19.26 -12.22
N LEU A 147 11.90 -19.08 -12.96
CA LEU A 147 10.57 -18.76 -12.43
C LEU A 147 9.65 -19.99 -12.47
N ASP A 148 9.57 -20.64 -13.60
CA ASP A 148 8.78 -21.85 -13.84
C ASP A 148 9.68 -23.06 -13.62
N LEU A 149 9.83 -23.44 -12.35
CA LEU A 149 10.69 -24.54 -11.95
C LEU A 149 10.05 -25.87 -12.28
N SER A 150 10.66 -26.63 -13.16
CA SER A 150 10.29 -28.03 -13.39
C SER A 150 10.75 -28.89 -12.23
N ILE A 151 9.83 -29.29 -11.36
CA ILE A 151 10.13 -30.08 -10.15
C ILE A 151 9.76 -31.55 -10.42
N HIS A 152 10.72 -32.44 -10.17
CA HIS A 152 10.55 -33.87 -10.34
C HIS A 152 10.83 -34.60 -9.03
N MET A 153 10.04 -35.63 -8.74
CA MET A 153 10.34 -36.56 -7.66
C MET A 153 11.13 -37.75 -8.23
N VAL A 154 12.28 -38.01 -7.64
CA VAL A 154 13.18 -39.11 -8.04
C VAL A 154 13.48 -40.00 -6.84
N PRO A 155 13.65 -41.35 -7.04
CA PRO A 155 14.02 -42.23 -5.97
C PRO A 155 15.44 -41.94 -5.46
N VAL A 156 15.66 -42.04 -4.16
CA VAL A 156 16.97 -41.82 -3.53
C VAL A 156 18.05 -42.74 -4.08
N SER A 157 17.69 -43.97 -4.43
CA SER A 157 18.61 -44.97 -4.96
C SER A 157 19.27 -44.63 -6.30
N GLY A 158 18.62 -43.76 -7.08
CA GLY A 158 19.17 -43.32 -8.40
C GLY A 158 19.84 -41.97 -8.35
N LEU A 159 19.87 -41.31 -7.21
CA LEU A 159 20.29 -39.89 -7.09
C LEU A 159 21.77 -39.66 -7.43
N GLU A 160 22.64 -40.63 -7.14
CA GLU A 160 24.08 -40.51 -7.37
C GLU A 160 24.44 -40.49 -8.86
N ASP A 161 23.61 -41.13 -9.69
CA ASP A 161 23.84 -41.24 -11.12
C ASP A 161 23.16 -40.09 -11.89
N LEU A 162 22.23 -39.39 -11.26
CA LEU A 162 21.53 -38.27 -11.88
C LEU A 162 22.42 -37.04 -12.00
N ARG A 163 22.21 -36.31 -13.10
CA ARG A 163 22.86 -35.03 -13.38
C ARG A 163 21.79 -34.01 -13.76
N ASN A 164 22.02 -32.78 -13.37
CA ASN A 164 21.18 -31.67 -13.83
C ASN A 164 21.48 -31.34 -15.30
N GLU A 165 20.68 -30.49 -15.91
CA GLU A 165 20.83 -30.05 -17.30
C GLU A 165 22.22 -29.42 -17.60
N SER A 166 22.92 -28.92 -16.57
CA SER A 166 24.30 -28.41 -16.68
C SER A 166 25.37 -29.48 -16.44
N GLY A 167 24.97 -30.76 -16.25
CA GLY A 167 25.90 -31.89 -16.01
C GLY A 167 26.37 -32.00 -14.54
N GLY A 168 25.87 -31.16 -13.64
CA GLY A 168 26.24 -31.14 -12.24
C GLY A 168 25.53 -32.23 -11.40
N LYS A 169 26.16 -32.67 -10.31
CA LYS A 169 25.56 -33.58 -9.32
C LYS A 169 24.59 -32.83 -8.42
N TYR A 170 23.63 -33.59 -7.85
CA TYR A 170 22.72 -33.09 -6.82
C TYR A 170 23.29 -33.30 -5.42
N TYR A 171 23.21 -32.26 -4.58
CA TYR A 171 23.64 -32.25 -3.19
C TYR A 171 22.45 -32.03 -2.25
N PRO A 172 22.52 -32.44 -0.98
CA PRO A 172 21.44 -32.18 -0.04
C PRO A 172 21.22 -30.69 0.19
N CYS A 173 19.95 -30.28 0.26
CA CYS A 173 19.61 -28.95 0.72
C CYS A 173 20.03 -28.78 2.19
N GLU A 174 20.63 -27.65 2.52
CA GLU A 174 21.13 -27.37 3.87
C GLU A 174 19.99 -27.31 4.91
N LEU A 175 18.80 -26.94 4.49
CA LEU A 175 17.63 -26.80 5.35
C LEU A 175 16.88 -28.13 5.52
N CYS A 176 16.55 -28.84 4.44
CA CYS A 176 15.69 -30.02 4.48
C CYS A 176 16.37 -31.31 4.03
N GLY A 177 17.54 -31.27 3.36
CA GLY A 177 18.20 -32.44 2.78
C GLY A 177 19.06 -33.27 3.73
N LYS A 178 19.26 -32.87 4.99
CA LYS A 178 20.20 -33.51 5.92
C LYS A 178 19.76 -34.88 6.48
N LYS A 179 18.46 -35.18 6.45
CA LYS A 179 17.89 -36.46 6.88
C LYS A 179 17.04 -37.02 5.76
N VAL A 180 17.62 -37.81 4.89
CA VAL A 180 16.86 -38.52 3.87
C VAL A 180 16.03 -39.60 4.57
N SER A 181 14.77 -39.34 4.78
CA SER A 181 13.78 -40.28 5.31
C SER A 181 12.63 -40.38 4.31
N GLY A 182 12.68 -41.33 3.42
CA GLY A 182 11.63 -41.51 2.41
C GLY A 182 12.11 -42.24 1.17
N MET A 183 11.16 -42.56 0.28
CA MET A 183 11.45 -43.26 -0.97
C MET A 183 11.92 -42.35 -2.11
N GLY A 184 11.78 -41.03 -1.94
CA GLY A 184 12.11 -40.06 -3.00
C GLY A 184 12.47 -38.67 -2.50
N VAL A 185 13.09 -37.91 -3.36
CA VAL A 185 13.48 -36.51 -3.16
C VAL A 185 13.06 -35.68 -4.37
N TYR A 186 12.88 -34.38 -4.16
CA TYR A 186 12.52 -33.43 -5.19
C TYR A 186 13.77 -32.75 -5.74
N ILE A 187 13.88 -32.71 -7.07
CA ILE A 187 14.94 -32.03 -7.80
C ILE A 187 14.36 -31.10 -8.85
N THR A 188 15.14 -30.15 -9.31
CA THR A 188 14.81 -29.31 -10.48
C THR A 188 15.83 -29.55 -11.58
N ASN A 189 15.47 -29.28 -12.84
CA ASN A 189 16.32 -29.55 -13.99
C ASN A 189 17.67 -28.81 -13.94
N TYR A 190 17.69 -27.59 -13.43
CA TYR A 190 18.89 -26.74 -13.37
C TYR A 190 19.48 -26.59 -11.97
N GLY A 191 18.76 -26.99 -10.95
CA GLY A 191 19.25 -26.92 -9.57
C GLY A 191 20.40 -27.89 -9.29
N SER A 192 21.15 -27.58 -8.25
CA SER A 192 22.21 -28.47 -7.72
C SER A 192 21.86 -29.07 -6.37
N LYS A 193 20.67 -28.82 -5.85
CA LYS A 193 20.20 -29.30 -4.55
C LYS A 193 18.98 -30.18 -4.70
N TYR A 194 18.89 -31.21 -3.86
CA TYR A 194 17.64 -31.97 -3.70
C TYR A 194 16.95 -31.62 -2.39
N HIS A 195 15.63 -31.72 -2.37
CA HIS A 195 14.76 -31.34 -1.25
C HIS A 195 13.87 -32.51 -0.83
N MET A 196 13.52 -32.53 0.48
CA MET A 196 12.61 -33.55 1.02
C MET A 196 11.14 -33.15 0.95
N SER A 197 10.85 -31.87 0.70
CA SER A 197 9.50 -31.31 0.58
C SER A 197 9.46 -30.24 -0.50
N MET A 198 8.26 -29.98 -1.06
CA MET A 198 7.97 -28.91 -2.02
C MET A 198 7.48 -27.62 -1.32
N SER A 199 7.77 -27.43 -0.04
CA SER A 199 7.36 -26.23 0.71
C SER A 199 8.30 -25.07 0.48
#